data_2e56d4972eda6c0c18284cf0572dc0f9
#
_entry.id   2e56d4972eda6c0c18284cf0572dc0f9
#
_cell.length_a   1.000
_cell.length_b   1.000
_cell.length_c   1.000
_cell.angle_alpha   90.00
_cell.angle_beta   90.00
_cell.angle_gamma   90.00
#
_symmetry.space_group_name_H-M   'P 1'
#
loop_
_entity.id
_entity.type
_entity.pdbx_description
1 polymer ?
#
loop_
_entity_poly.entity_id
_entity_poly.type
_entity_poly.pdbx_seq_one_letter_code
_entity_poly.pdbx_strand_id
1 'polypeptide(L)'
;MLLTVDVGNTNTVLGLFDKERLVQSWRVKTDPRDTADELWLLYRSLIDGFELTGLAVCSTVPAVLRELRTMISHYLSDIPTTIIEPGVKTGVPLLVDNPKEIGADRIVNTLAAHSLYGKNGPCIVVDFGTSTNLDVVSPKGEFLGGALAAGIEISVDALAQRAAQLRKVELVVPRSVIGDRKSTSELQSHVRI
;
A
#
# COMPACT_ATOMS: atom_id res chain seq x y z
N MET A 1 -19.85 9.67 1.33
CA MET A 1 -18.67 9.22 0.57
C MET A 1 -17.99 8.05 1.27
N LEU A 2 -17.26 7.19 0.54
CA LEU A 2 -16.45 6.12 1.13
C LEU A 2 -15.04 6.64 1.39
N LEU A 3 -14.57 6.54 2.63
CA LEU A 3 -13.17 6.75 2.98
C LEU A 3 -12.44 5.40 2.95
N THR A 4 -11.32 5.33 2.25
CA THR A 4 -10.41 4.18 2.29
C THR A 4 -9.12 4.56 2.99
N VAL A 5 -8.59 3.66 3.81
CA VAL A 5 -7.33 3.88 4.56
C VAL A 5 -6.44 2.67 4.36
N ASP A 6 -5.30 2.89 3.72
CA ASP A 6 -4.27 1.89 3.51
C ASP A 6 -3.03 2.25 4.34
N VAL A 7 -2.73 1.44 5.36
CA VAL A 7 -1.64 1.68 6.30
C VAL A 7 -0.47 0.78 5.97
N GLY A 8 0.50 1.33 5.27
CA GLY A 8 1.81 0.71 5.06
C GLY A 8 2.81 1.08 6.16
N ASN A 9 3.98 0.42 6.16
CA ASN A 9 5.02 0.64 7.18
C ASN A 9 5.60 2.06 7.19
N THR A 10 5.65 2.73 6.04
CA THR A 10 6.25 4.06 5.89
C THR A 10 5.20 5.15 5.73
N ASN A 11 4.17 4.88 4.96
CA ASN A 11 3.12 5.84 4.65
C ASN A 11 1.73 5.21 4.82
N THR A 12 0.80 6.04 5.25
CA THR A 12 -0.63 5.78 5.22
C THR A 12 -1.25 6.58 4.09
N VAL A 13 -2.01 5.93 3.23
CA VAL A 13 -2.72 6.56 2.12
C VAL A 13 -4.22 6.56 2.42
N LEU A 14 -4.83 7.74 2.33
CA LEU A 14 -6.26 7.90 2.44
C LEU A 14 -6.82 8.21 1.06
N GLY A 15 -7.95 7.58 0.71
CA GLY A 15 -8.68 7.85 -0.53
C GLY A 15 -10.15 8.13 -0.23
N LEU A 16 -10.67 9.19 -0.77
CA LEU A 16 -12.09 9.55 -0.65
C LEU A 16 -12.79 9.29 -1.98
N PHE A 17 -13.81 8.44 -1.95
CA PHE A 17 -14.53 8.01 -3.14
C PHE A 17 -16.00 8.48 -3.12
N ASP A 18 -16.45 8.99 -4.25
CA ASP A 18 -17.87 9.10 -4.59
C ASP A 18 -18.21 7.98 -5.57
N LYS A 19 -18.84 6.93 -5.08
CA LYS A 19 -19.06 5.66 -5.79
C LYS A 19 -17.72 5.07 -6.24
N GLU A 20 -17.45 4.99 -7.55
CA GLU A 20 -16.22 4.47 -8.13
C GLU A 20 -15.17 5.55 -8.43
N ARG A 21 -15.52 6.83 -8.27
CA ARG A 21 -14.65 7.95 -8.59
C ARG A 21 -13.83 8.37 -7.37
N LEU A 22 -12.50 8.30 -7.46
CA LEU A 22 -11.61 8.92 -6.49
C LEU A 22 -11.75 10.45 -6.59
N VAL A 23 -12.25 11.06 -5.51
CA VAL A 23 -12.46 12.53 -5.43
C VAL A 23 -11.19 13.19 -4.92
N GLN A 24 -10.59 12.61 -3.88
CA GLN A 24 -9.41 13.15 -3.22
C GLN A 24 -8.56 12.01 -2.65
N SER A 25 -7.25 12.23 -2.58
CA SER A 25 -6.34 11.34 -1.86
C SER A 25 -5.31 12.12 -1.09
N TRP A 26 -4.85 11.54 0.02
CA TRP A 26 -3.80 12.09 0.86
C TRP A 26 -2.80 10.99 1.20
N ARG A 27 -1.57 11.37 1.35
CA ARG A 27 -0.50 10.51 1.85
C ARG A 27 0.12 11.16 3.08
N VAL A 28 0.09 10.45 4.18
CA VAL A 28 0.68 10.90 5.45
C VAL A 28 1.71 9.88 5.91
N LYS A 29 2.62 10.29 6.76
CA LYS A 29 3.60 9.37 7.36
C LYS A 29 2.88 8.41 8.30
N THR A 30 3.28 7.15 8.31
CA THR A 30 2.86 6.19 9.33
C THR A 30 3.77 6.32 10.56
N ASP A 31 3.21 6.64 11.72
CA ASP A 31 3.92 6.52 13.01
C ASP A 31 3.23 5.45 13.86
N PRO A 32 3.90 4.34 14.20
CA PRO A 32 3.31 3.27 15.01
C PRO A 32 3.07 3.66 16.47
N ARG A 33 3.45 4.89 16.87
CA ARG A 33 3.24 5.44 18.23
C ARG A 33 2.04 6.38 18.29
N ASP A 34 1.44 6.73 17.15
CA ASP A 34 0.25 7.58 17.14
C ASP A 34 -0.87 6.93 17.94
N THR A 35 -1.51 7.73 18.77
CA THR A 35 -2.70 7.33 19.51
C THR A 35 -3.96 7.46 18.65
N ALA A 36 -5.05 6.84 19.09
CA ALA A 36 -6.35 6.95 18.42
C ALA A 36 -6.80 8.42 18.24
N ASP A 37 -6.53 9.26 19.23
CA ASP A 37 -6.92 10.68 19.23
C ASP A 37 -6.08 11.49 18.24
N GLU A 38 -4.76 11.23 18.15
CA GLU A 38 -3.88 11.87 17.18
C GLU A 38 -4.26 11.48 15.75
N LEU A 39 -4.55 10.20 15.50
CA LEU A 39 -5.06 9.73 14.21
C LEU A 39 -6.38 10.43 13.86
N TRP A 40 -7.29 10.57 14.82
CA TRP A 40 -8.55 11.27 14.60
C TRP A 40 -8.36 12.74 14.25
N LEU A 41 -7.53 13.46 14.98
CA LEU A 41 -7.24 14.87 14.70
C LEU A 41 -6.70 15.05 13.28
N LEU A 42 -5.77 14.17 12.87
CA LEU A 42 -5.22 14.18 11.52
C LEU A 42 -6.29 13.88 10.48
N TYR A 43 -7.00 12.77 10.61
CA TYR A 43 -7.97 12.33 9.60
C TYR A 43 -9.13 13.31 9.50
N ARG A 44 -9.68 13.78 10.62
CA ARG A 44 -10.72 14.79 10.65
C ARG A 44 -10.34 16.04 9.87
N SER A 45 -9.10 16.51 10.00
CA SER A 45 -8.64 17.70 9.28
C SER A 45 -8.57 17.49 7.76
N LEU A 46 -8.31 16.26 7.31
CA LEU A 46 -8.24 15.91 5.89
C LEU A 46 -9.61 15.73 5.26
N ILE A 47 -10.56 15.18 6.02
CA ILE A 47 -11.92 14.87 5.54
C ILE A 47 -12.94 15.98 5.88
N ASP A 48 -12.49 17.10 6.39
CA ASP A 48 -13.37 18.22 6.77
C ASP A 48 -14.23 18.68 5.56
N GLY A 49 -15.51 18.89 5.81
CA GLY A 49 -16.48 19.24 4.77
C GLY A 49 -17.02 18.06 3.94
N PHE A 50 -16.60 16.82 4.20
CA PHE A 50 -17.13 15.63 3.52
C PHE A 50 -17.98 14.77 4.46
N GLU A 51 -19.15 14.34 3.97
CA GLU A 51 -20.01 13.39 4.69
C GLU A 51 -19.61 11.95 4.34
N LEU A 52 -19.18 11.20 5.36
CA LEU A 52 -18.80 9.81 5.20
C LEU A 52 -20.04 8.91 5.30
N THR A 53 -20.15 7.96 4.36
CA THR A 53 -21.18 6.92 4.36
C THR A 53 -20.61 5.51 4.52
N GLY A 54 -19.28 5.39 4.57
CA GLY A 54 -18.58 4.13 4.78
C GLY A 54 -17.08 4.33 4.98
N LEU A 55 -16.45 3.36 5.61
CA LEU A 55 -15.01 3.31 5.85
C LEU A 55 -14.48 1.92 5.51
N ALA A 56 -13.41 1.86 4.72
CA ALA A 56 -12.68 0.63 4.44
C ALA A 56 -11.21 0.81 4.84
N VAL A 57 -10.68 -0.12 5.64
CA VAL A 57 -9.33 -0.02 6.20
C VAL A 57 -8.56 -1.30 5.89
N CYS A 58 -7.33 -1.18 5.41
CA CYS A 58 -6.34 -2.23 5.50
C CYS A 58 -5.07 -1.73 6.19
N SER A 59 -4.35 -2.61 6.85
CA SER A 59 -3.13 -2.26 7.54
C SER A 59 -2.17 -3.42 7.62
N THR A 60 -0.90 -3.14 7.33
CA THR A 60 0.22 -4.05 7.57
C THR A 60 0.95 -3.74 8.89
N VAL A 61 0.48 -2.74 9.67
CA VAL A 61 1.10 -2.29 10.92
C VAL A 61 0.15 -2.56 12.09
N PRO A 62 0.35 -3.64 12.87
CA PRO A 62 -0.59 -4.06 13.93
C PRO A 62 -0.80 -3.01 15.02
N ALA A 63 0.23 -2.21 15.36
CA ALA A 63 0.12 -1.16 16.36
C ALA A 63 -0.86 -0.06 15.90
N VAL A 64 -0.70 0.41 14.65
CA VAL A 64 -1.61 1.43 14.08
C VAL A 64 -3.02 0.87 13.90
N LEU A 65 -3.16 -0.40 13.49
CA LEU A 65 -4.48 -1.02 13.34
C LEU A 65 -5.26 -1.05 14.66
N ARG A 66 -4.57 -1.29 15.78
CA ARG A 66 -5.19 -1.26 17.11
C ARG A 66 -5.73 0.13 17.43
N GLU A 67 -4.92 1.17 17.22
CA GLU A 67 -5.33 2.55 17.47
C GLU A 67 -6.43 3.02 16.50
N LEU A 68 -6.39 2.58 15.23
CA LEU A 68 -7.48 2.83 14.27
C LEU A 68 -8.79 2.22 14.72
N ARG A 69 -8.79 1.00 15.28
CA ARG A 69 -10.01 0.39 15.84
C ARG A 69 -10.59 1.23 16.98
N THR A 70 -9.72 1.73 17.87
CA THR A 70 -10.13 2.61 18.97
C THR A 70 -10.67 3.92 18.42
N MET A 71 -9.98 4.55 17.47
CA MET A 71 -10.42 5.76 16.80
C MET A 71 -11.79 5.60 16.14
N ILE A 72 -11.98 4.51 15.38
CA ILE A 72 -13.26 4.23 14.72
C ILE A 72 -14.38 4.05 15.75
N SER A 73 -14.12 3.29 16.80
CA SER A 73 -15.10 3.08 17.88
C SER A 73 -15.52 4.37 18.59
N HIS A 74 -14.57 5.30 18.78
CA HIS A 74 -14.82 6.54 19.51
C HIS A 74 -15.47 7.63 18.66
N TYR A 75 -15.04 7.77 17.41
CA TYR A 75 -15.34 8.95 16.59
C TYR A 75 -16.16 8.65 15.33
N LEU A 76 -16.21 7.39 14.91
CA LEU A 76 -16.87 6.97 13.67
C LEU A 76 -17.77 5.76 13.88
N SER A 77 -18.30 5.57 15.10
CA SER A 77 -19.11 4.41 15.49
C SER A 77 -20.35 4.21 14.60
N ASP A 78 -20.91 5.30 14.09
CA ASP A 78 -22.11 5.29 13.26
C ASP A 78 -21.82 5.04 11.77
N ILE A 79 -20.52 5.01 11.40
CA ILE A 79 -20.10 4.80 10.01
C ILE A 79 -19.87 3.32 9.76
N PRO A 80 -20.57 2.69 8.80
CA PRO A 80 -20.33 1.31 8.39
C PRO A 80 -18.87 1.11 8.03
N THR A 81 -18.17 0.23 8.75
CA THR A 81 -16.73 0.05 8.61
C THR A 81 -16.39 -1.40 8.26
N THR A 82 -15.50 -1.56 7.28
CA THR A 82 -14.88 -2.84 6.92
C THR A 82 -13.38 -2.75 7.13
N ILE A 83 -12.83 -3.62 7.98
CA ILE A 83 -11.40 -3.74 8.21
C ILE A 83 -10.92 -5.02 7.54
N ILE A 84 -10.01 -4.91 6.59
CA ILE A 84 -9.45 -6.04 5.86
C ILE A 84 -8.26 -6.58 6.65
N GLU A 85 -8.35 -7.83 7.02
CA GLU A 85 -7.30 -8.57 7.74
C GLU A 85 -7.38 -10.06 7.41
N PRO A 86 -6.33 -10.86 7.71
CA PRO A 86 -6.37 -12.30 7.48
C PRO A 86 -7.58 -12.95 8.14
N GLY A 87 -8.37 -13.70 7.35
CA GLY A 87 -9.59 -14.37 7.82
C GLY A 87 -10.90 -13.63 7.50
N VAL A 88 -10.85 -12.38 7.09
CA VAL A 88 -12.03 -11.66 6.57
C VAL A 88 -12.40 -12.23 5.21
N LYS A 89 -13.69 -12.45 4.98
CA LYS A 89 -14.20 -12.93 3.69
C LYS A 89 -14.16 -11.82 2.65
N THR A 90 -13.06 -11.72 1.95
CA THR A 90 -12.87 -10.75 0.85
C THR A 90 -13.35 -11.25 -0.50
N GLY A 91 -13.66 -12.54 -0.62
CA GLY A 91 -13.96 -13.17 -1.90
C GLY A 91 -12.72 -13.54 -2.72
N VAL A 92 -11.52 -13.27 -2.22
CA VAL A 92 -10.24 -13.65 -2.86
C VAL A 92 -9.78 -14.99 -2.31
N PRO A 93 -9.77 -16.08 -3.10
CA PRO A 93 -9.14 -17.32 -2.69
C PRO A 93 -7.62 -17.16 -2.63
N LEU A 94 -7.00 -17.56 -1.53
CA LEU A 94 -5.56 -17.53 -1.32
C LEU A 94 -5.00 -18.94 -1.53
N LEU A 95 -4.44 -19.22 -2.71
CA LEU A 95 -3.90 -20.52 -3.09
C LEU A 95 -2.40 -20.60 -2.80
N VAL A 96 -2.06 -20.48 -1.53
CA VAL A 96 -0.70 -20.52 -0.98
C VAL A 96 -0.65 -21.43 0.25
N ASP A 97 0.53 -21.91 0.61
CA ASP A 97 0.71 -22.86 1.72
C ASP A 97 0.27 -22.25 3.06
N ASN A 98 0.54 -20.97 3.30
CA ASN A 98 0.15 -20.29 4.53
C ASN A 98 -0.63 -18.98 4.24
N PRO A 99 -1.96 -19.07 4.04
CA PRO A 99 -2.79 -17.89 3.74
C PRO A 99 -2.80 -16.82 4.84
N LYS A 100 -2.47 -17.18 6.08
CA LYS A 100 -2.45 -16.25 7.22
C LYS A 100 -1.27 -15.29 7.20
N GLU A 101 -0.24 -15.59 6.43
CA GLU A 101 0.95 -14.74 6.28
C GLU A 101 0.79 -13.69 5.17
N ILE A 102 -0.29 -13.76 4.40
CA ILE A 102 -0.54 -12.79 3.33
C ILE A 102 -1.05 -11.49 3.92
N GLY A 103 -0.33 -10.41 3.68
CA GLY A 103 -0.72 -9.07 4.11
C GLY A 103 -2.05 -8.62 3.52
N ALA A 104 -2.79 -7.80 4.27
CA ALA A 104 -4.09 -7.29 3.84
C ALA A 104 -4.00 -6.47 2.55
N ASP A 105 -2.91 -5.71 2.37
CA ASP A 105 -2.57 -4.95 1.18
C ASP A 105 -2.53 -5.82 -0.08
N ARG A 106 -1.89 -6.98 -0.02
CA ARG A 106 -1.81 -7.91 -1.16
C ARG A 106 -3.18 -8.50 -1.51
N ILE A 107 -4.04 -8.72 -0.50
CA ILE A 107 -5.41 -9.22 -0.71
C ILE A 107 -6.26 -8.16 -1.42
N VAL A 108 -6.24 -6.90 -0.98
CA VAL A 108 -7.00 -5.83 -1.63
C VAL A 108 -6.47 -5.50 -3.01
N ASN A 109 -5.16 -5.55 -3.21
CA ASN A 109 -4.53 -5.38 -4.52
C ASN A 109 -4.97 -6.49 -5.50
N THR A 110 -5.03 -7.75 -5.04
CA THR A 110 -5.55 -8.87 -5.83
C THR A 110 -7.00 -8.66 -6.24
N LEU A 111 -7.85 -8.27 -5.30
CA LEU A 111 -9.25 -7.99 -5.56
C LEU A 111 -9.43 -6.86 -6.59
N ALA A 112 -8.69 -5.76 -6.41
CA ALA A 112 -8.73 -4.61 -7.31
C ALA A 112 -8.23 -4.99 -8.72
N ALA A 113 -7.09 -5.68 -8.83
CA ALA A 113 -6.53 -6.10 -10.10
C ALA A 113 -7.47 -7.02 -10.87
N HIS A 114 -8.08 -7.99 -10.19
CA HIS A 114 -9.07 -8.87 -10.82
C HIS A 114 -10.32 -8.10 -11.25
N SER A 115 -10.85 -7.23 -10.41
CA SER A 115 -12.06 -6.44 -10.70
C SER A 115 -11.86 -5.51 -11.90
N LEU A 116 -10.70 -4.87 -12.01
CA LEU A 116 -10.43 -3.86 -13.03
C LEU A 116 -9.88 -4.47 -14.33
N TYR A 117 -9.06 -5.51 -14.24
CA TYR A 117 -8.28 -6.04 -15.36
C TYR A 117 -8.48 -7.54 -15.61
N GLY A 118 -8.99 -8.30 -14.64
CA GLY A 118 -9.09 -9.77 -14.69
C GLY A 118 -9.99 -10.34 -15.79
N LYS A 119 -10.86 -9.52 -16.39
CA LYS A 119 -11.72 -9.94 -17.51
C LYS A 119 -10.93 -10.42 -18.76
N ASN A 120 -9.68 -9.98 -18.89
CA ASN A 120 -8.83 -10.27 -20.06
C ASN A 120 -7.79 -11.38 -19.80
N GLY A 121 -7.78 -11.97 -18.61
CA GLY A 121 -6.83 -13.04 -18.25
C GLY A 121 -6.17 -12.83 -16.88
N PRO A 122 -5.06 -13.54 -16.63
CA PRO A 122 -4.32 -13.38 -15.37
C PRO A 122 -3.66 -12.01 -15.29
N CYS A 123 -3.45 -11.53 -14.05
CA CYS A 123 -2.78 -10.26 -13.80
C CYS A 123 -1.51 -10.50 -12.96
N ILE A 124 -0.53 -9.62 -13.14
CA ILE A 124 0.59 -9.47 -12.20
C ILE A 124 0.47 -8.07 -11.61
N VAL A 125 0.31 -8.00 -10.29
CA VAL A 125 0.35 -6.75 -9.55
C VAL A 125 1.80 -6.46 -9.18
N VAL A 126 2.28 -5.29 -9.53
CA VAL A 126 3.60 -4.80 -9.13
C VAL A 126 3.41 -3.65 -8.17
N ASP A 127 3.84 -3.84 -6.93
CA ASP A 127 3.74 -2.84 -5.87
C ASP A 127 5.15 -2.36 -5.48
N PHE A 128 5.38 -1.06 -5.65
CA PHE A 128 6.63 -0.39 -5.30
C PHE A 128 6.48 0.34 -3.97
N GLY A 129 6.91 -0.31 -2.89
CA GLY A 129 6.89 0.23 -1.55
C GLY A 129 8.22 0.06 -0.82
N THR A 130 8.15 -0.19 0.47
CA THR A 130 9.30 -0.60 1.31
C THR A 130 9.94 -1.89 0.76
N SER A 131 9.12 -2.77 0.21
CA SER A 131 9.50 -3.90 -0.66
C SER A 131 8.94 -3.68 -2.07
N THR A 132 9.50 -4.36 -3.05
CA THR A 132 8.90 -4.53 -4.37
C THR A 132 8.24 -5.89 -4.40
N ASN A 133 6.91 -5.90 -4.51
CA ASN A 133 6.13 -7.13 -4.58
C ASN A 133 5.64 -7.36 -6.01
N LEU A 134 5.68 -8.61 -6.44
CA LEU A 134 5.08 -9.06 -7.70
C LEU A 134 4.07 -10.16 -7.36
N ASP A 135 2.80 -9.87 -7.43
CA ASP A 135 1.72 -10.77 -7.03
C ASP A 135 0.97 -11.31 -8.24
N VAL A 136 0.80 -12.62 -8.30
CA VAL A 136 0.13 -13.30 -9.43
C VAL A 136 -1.33 -13.55 -9.08
N VAL A 137 -2.21 -13.04 -9.94
CA VAL A 137 -3.66 -13.19 -9.83
C VAL A 137 -4.17 -14.04 -10.99
N SER A 138 -4.88 -15.12 -10.68
CA SER A 138 -5.46 -16.00 -11.70
C SER A 138 -6.63 -15.32 -12.43
N PRO A 139 -7.05 -15.85 -13.60
CA PRO A 139 -8.25 -15.36 -14.28
C PRO A 139 -9.54 -15.49 -13.47
N LYS A 140 -9.53 -16.29 -12.40
CA LYS A 140 -10.65 -16.46 -11.46
C LYS A 140 -10.59 -15.53 -10.25
N GLY A 141 -9.59 -14.64 -10.17
CA GLY A 141 -9.38 -13.75 -9.03
C GLY A 141 -8.69 -14.40 -7.83
N GLU A 142 -8.01 -15.53 -8.03
CA GLU A 142 -7.29 -16.24 -6.99
C GLU A 142 -5.88 -15.64 -6.85
N PHE A 143 -5.43 -15.44 -5.62
CA PHE A 143 -4.04 -15.12 -5.33
C PHE A 143 -3.19 -16.39 -5.39
N LEU A 144 -2.23 -16.46 -6.31
CA LEU A 144 -1.40 -17.64 -6.54
C LEU A 144 -0.02 -17.58 -5.86
N GLY A 145 0.27 -16.49 -5.17
CA GLY A 145 1.59 -16.21 -4.62
C GLY A 145 2.31 -15.13 -5.40
N GLY A 146 3.60 -14.99 -5.19
CA GLY A 146 4.38 -13.93 -5.83
C GLY A 146 5.84 -13.96 -5.46
N ALA A 147 6.57 -12.91 -5.86
CA ALA A 147 7.96 -12.67 -5.49
C ALA A 147 8.07 -11.36 -4.71
N LEU A 148 9.05 -11.30 -3.82
CA LEU A 148 9.33 -10.14 -3.01
C LEU A 148 10.82 -9.81 -3.12
N ALA A 149 11.13 -8.54 -3.37
CA ALA A 149 12.49 -7.99 -3.35
C ALA A 149 12.55 -6.76 -2.44
N ALA A 150 13.76 -6.33 -2.10
CA ALA A 150 13.94 -5.07 -1.40
C ALA A 150 13.39 -3.91 -2.26
N GLY A 151 12.71 -2.96 -1.61
CA GLY A 151 12.25 -1.75 -2.28
C GLY A 151 13.40 -0.88 -2.76
N ILE A 152 13.10 0.07 -3.63
CA ILE A 152 14.11 0.90 -4.30
C ILE A 152 14.95 1.68 -3.29
N GLU A 153 14.31 2.36 -2.32
CA GLU A 153 15.01 3.14 -1.30
C GLU A 153 15.94 2.28 -0.44
N ILE A 154 15.46 1.11 0.01
CA ILE A 154 16.27 0.16 0.80
C ILE A 154 17.45 -0.33 -0.02
N SER A 155 17.25 -0.62 -1.31
CA SER A 155 18.32 -1.07 -2.21
C SER A 155 19.39 0.00 -2.38
N VAL A 156 19.00 1.26 -2.55
CA VAL A 156 19.93 2.41 -2.65
C VAL A 156 20.72 2.58 -1.35
N ASP A 157 20.05 2.57 -0.22
CA ASP A 157 20.68 2.72 1.09
C ASP A 157 21.65 1.57 1.38
N ALA A 158 21.27 0.33 1.07
CA ALA A 158 22.12 -0.83 1.23
C ALA A 158 23.39 -0.76 0.34
N LEU A 159 23.24 -0.32 -0.91
CA LEU A 159 24.37 -0.11 -1.83
C LEU A 159 25.30 1.00 -1.31
N ALA A 160 24.75 2.13 -0.88
CA ALA A 160 25.55 3.23 -0.32
C ALA A 160 26.31 2.84 0.95
N GLN A 161 25.73 1.96 1.79
CA GLN A 161 26.36 1.48 3.02
C GLN A 161 27.44 0.41 2.79
N ARG A 162 27.25 -0.46 1.80
CA ARG A 162 28.10 -1.67 1.61
C ARG A 162 29.11 -1.55 0.50
N ALA A 163 28.89 -0.69 -0.48
CA ALA A 163 29.83 -0.49 -1.58
C ALA A 163 30.76 0.67 -1.28
N ALA A 164 32.03 0.38 -1.05
CA ALA A 164 33.06 1.32 -0.58
C ALA A 164 33.25 2.57 -1.47
N GLN A 165 32.77 2.57 -2.70
CA GLN A 165 32.92 3.67 -3.67
C GLN A 165 31.59 4.25 -4.18
N LEU A 166 30.41 3.75 -3.71
CA LEU A 166 29.13 4.30 -4.11
C LEU A 166 28.62 5.28 -3.05
N ARG A 167 28.46 6.53 -3.45
CA ARG A 167 27.81 7.55 -2.62
C ARG A 167 26.30 7.36 -2.69
N LYS A 168 25.58 7.77 -1.65
CA LYS A 168 24.12 7.85 -1.69
C LYS A 168 23.69 8.70 -2.89
N VAL A 169 22.90 8.11 -3.78
CA VAL A 169 22.42 8.74 -5.01
C VAL A 169 20.99 9.21 -4.79
N GLU A 170 20.67 10.39 -5.25
CA GLU A 170 19.31 10.90 -5.27
C GLU A 170 18.50 10.17 -6.35
N LEU A 171 17.29 9.73 -5.99
CA LEU A 171 16.35 9.11 -6.92
C LEU A 171 15.68 10.19 -7.77
N VAL A 172 16.20 10.40 -8.96
CA VAL A 172 15.65 11.34 -9.94
C VAL A 172 15.33 10.63 -11.26
N VAL A 173 14.41 11.19 -12.02
CA VAL A 173 14.09 10.64 -13.34
C VAL A 173 15.30 10.72 -14.25
N PRO A 174 15.83 9.61 -14.78
CA PRO A 174 17.01 9.61 -15.60
C PRO A 174 16.72 10.18 -16.99
N ARG A 175 17.72 10.88 -17.57
CA ARG A 175 17.63 11.38 -18.96
C ARG A 175 17.64 10.25 -20.00
N SER A 176 18.34 9.17 -19.70
CA SER A 176 18.40 7.96 -20.53
C SER A 176 18.50 6.72 -19.66
N VAL A 177 18.11 5.56 -20.22
CA VAL A 177 18.19 4.25 -19.54
C VAL A 177 19.63 3.86 -19.24
N ILE A 178 20.56 4.25 -20.11
CA ILE A 178 22.00 4.00 -19.93
C ILE A 178 22.63 5.27 -19.40
N GLY A 179 23.12 5.24 -18.15
CA GLY A 179 23.83 6.34 -17.54
C GLY A 179 25.30 6.36 -17.97
N ASP A 180 25.90 7.54 -17.94
CA ASP A 180 27.31 7.80 -18.35
C ASP A 180 28.27 7.94 -17.17
N ARG A 181 27.78 7.89 -15.92
CA ARG A 181 28.54 8.06 -14.68
C ARG A 181 28.13 7.06 -13.62
N LYS A 182 29.07 6.67 -12.73
CA LYS A 182 28.80 5.79 -11.58
C LYS A 182 27.68 6.30 -10.65
N SER A 183 27.48 7.61 -10.58
CA SER A 183 26.42 8.24 -9.79
C SER A 183 25.04 8.26 -10.46
N THR A 184 24.96 7.89 -11.74
CA THR A 184 23.73 7.96 -12.53
C THR A 184 23.35 6.65 -13.20
N SER A 185 24.26 5.65 -13.31
CA SER A 185 24.05 4.49 -14.17
C SER A 185 23.45 3.27 -13.49
N GLU A 186 23.72 3.02 -12.21
CA GLU A 186 23.39 1.71 -11.62
C GLU A 186 22.00 1.64 -10.98
N LEU A 187 21.43 2.78 -10.58
CA LEU A 187 20.13 2.83 -9.91
C LEU A 187 19.02 3.40 -10.79
N GLN A 188 19.38 4.14 -11.82
CA GLN A 188 18.42 4.79 -12.72
C GLN A 188 17.87 3.85 -13.79
N SER A 189 18.55 2.76 -14.11
CA SER A 189 18.08 1.76 -15.08
C SER A 189 16.90 0.93 -14.57
N HIS A 190 16.60 0.99 -13.26
CA HIS A 190 15.55 0.19 -12.63
C HIS A 190 14.25 0.96 -12.37
N VAL A 191 14.23 2.27 -12.60
CA VAL A 191 13.08 3.12 -12.34
C VAL A 191 12.57 3.74 -13.63
N ARG A 192 12.02 2.93 -14.51
CA ARG A 192 11.09 3.40 -15.54
C ARG A 192 9.72 2.82 -15.20
N ILE A 193 8.92 3.67 -14.59
CA ILE A 193 7.47 3.47 -14.45
C ILE A 193 6.80 4.10 -15.66
#